data_44b7651ccba0f69d77af25f0abebf818
#
_entry.id   44b7651ccba0f69d77af25f0abebf818
#
_cell.length_a   1.000
_cell.length_b   1.000
_cell.length_c   1.000
_cell.angle_alpha   90.00
_cell.angle_beta   90.00
_cell.angle_gamma   90.00
#
_symmetry.space_group_name_H-M   'P 1'
#
loop_
_entity.id
_entity.type
_entity.pdbx_description
1 polymer ?
#
loop_
_entity_poly.entity_id
_entity_poly.type
_entity_poly.pdbx_seq_one_letter_code
_entity_poly.pdbx_strand_id
1 'polypeptide(L)'
;MAGIYVHIPFCKSRCAYCDFYSTTRAELVEAYVVALCNEIALRHNEQLSEGVASEVAIQTVYFGGGTPSTLKRSQLSIILNCIYENYHVEPDAEVTLEMNPGDLDSLLSPSFFEGKTVSSNQASEEIGLRHVNRVSLGIQTFDDELLKLIRRRHDSSTALRTVEQLQAAGVDNISIDLIYGLPGQTIEQWQHDLKVAFSLGIQHLSAYALSYEPGTLLSRWRDEKRVHEADEELSVAMYSELCRRAREEGFEHYEISNFALPGYHSRHNSSYWQGTPYLGFGPSAHSYDGFRTRRANNPSLNEYIQYYSSIIDPSANVMLANAPKGSTFNSQPLRNSPFSLESLTDSELFDEAVMCGLRTSQGIDLAMIEHRFGHGRLNSLLQAASPHLVASRLILDRASSVQLSSSATHLRLAESAIMISDDIMSDLMS
;
A
#
# COMPACT_ATOMS: atom_id res chain seq x y z
N MET A 1 -16.73 1.74 -7.92
CA MET A 1 -15.46 1.00 -7.95
C MET A 1 -14.76 1.28 -6.64
N ALA A 2 -14.18 0.28 -5.99
CA ALA A 2 -13.51 0.46 -4.71
C ALA A 2 -12.32 -0.49 -4.56
N GLY A 3 -11.44 -0.20 -3.58
CA GLY A 3 -10.37 -1.08 -3.16
C GLY A 3 -10.63 -1.67 -1.78
N ILE A 4 -10.03 -2.82 -1.49
CA ILE A 4 -9.95 -3.40 -0.14
C ILE A 4 -8.48 -3.42 0.28
N TYR A 5 -8.19 -2.85 1.46
CA TYR A 5 -6.90 -2.97 2.15
C TYR A 5 -7.05 -3.83 3.40
N VAL A 6 -6.19 -4.81 3.56
CA VAL A 6 -6.17 -5.69 4.74
C VAL A 6 -4.86 -5.49 5.49
N HIS A 7 -4.92 -4.94 6.69
CA HIS A 7 -3.75 -4.72 7.53
C HIS A 7 -3.42 -5.95 8.36
N ILE A 8 -2.36 -6.66 8.00
CA ILE A 8 -1.83 -7.81 8.73
C ILE A 8 -0.73 -7.32 9.69
N PRO A 9 -0.99 -7.21 11.01
CA PRO A 9 -0.07 -6.53 11.93
C PRO A 9 1.11 -7.39 12.39
N PHE A 10 1.35 -8.56 11.81
CA PHE A 10 2.34 -9.49 12.30
C PHE A 10 3.66 -9.39 11.56
N CYS A 11 4.76 -9.37 12.33
CA CYS A 11 6.13 -9.48 11.84
C CYS A 11 6.89 -10.54 12.65
N LYS A 12 7.80 -11.27 12.03
CA LYS A 12 8.73 -12.16 12.78
C LYS A 12 9.76 -11.37 13.60
N SER A 13 10.11 -10.15 13.13
CA SER A 13 10.96 -9.17 13.83
C SER A 13 10.67 -7.77 13.31
N ARG A 14 10.92 -6.74 14.12
CA ARG A 14 10.75 -5.34 13.69
C ARG A 14 12.05 -4.80 13.09
N CYS A 15 11.96 -4.22 11.91
CA CYS A 15 13.05 -3.48 11.26
C CYS A 15 13.35 -2.18 12.02
N ALA A 16 14.59 -1.67 11.91
CA ALA A 16 15.02 -0.51 12.67
C ALA A 16 14.31 0.80 12.24
N TYR A 17 13.88 0.89 10.99
CA TYR A 17 13.27 2.07 10.38
C TYR A 17 11.73 2.08 10.39
N CYS A 18 11.09 0.91 10.63
CA CYS A 18 9.66 0.75 10.37
C CYS A 18 8.80 1.36 11.47
N ASP A 19 7.91 2.27 11.09
CA ASP A 19 6.90 2.92 11.94
C ASP A 19 5.51 2.31 11.83
N PHE A 20 5.27 1.43 10.83
CA PHE A 20 3.98 0.77 10.66
C PHE A 20 3.56 0.01 11.92
N TYR A 21 2.26 0.08 12.21
CA TYR A 21 1.70 -0.69 13.30
C TYR A 21 1.93 -2.18 13.09
N SER A 22 2.73 -2.78 13.96
CA SER A 22 3.08 -4.20 13.86
C SER A 22 3.43 -4.81 15.23
N THR A 23 3.33 -6.13 15.31
CA THR A 23 3.64 -6.92 16.51
C THR A 23 4.34 -8.22 16.16
N THR A 24 5.11 -8.75 17.11
CA THR A 24 5.73 -10.08 16.99
C THR A 24 4.94 -11.19 17.73
N ARG A 25 3.72 -10.90 18.17
CA ARG A 25 2.88 -11.81 18.95
C ARG A 25 2.14 -12.82 18.07
N ALA A 26 2.89 -13.78 17.53
CA ALA A 26 2.38 -14.80 16.61
C ALA A 26 1.24 -15.67 17.23
N GLU A 27 1.17 -15.77 18.57
CA GLU A 27 0.12 -16.49 19.27
C GLU A 27 -1.27 -15.89 19.09
N LEU A 28 -1.37 -14.64 18.63
CA LEU A 28 -2.65 -13.96 18.38
C LEU A 28 -3.19 -14.13 16.97
N VAL A 29 -2.44 -14.74 16.06
CA VAL A 29 -2.80 -14.83 14.64
C VAL A 29 -4.16 -15.50 14.43
N GLU A 30 -4.45 -16.62 15.09
CA GLU A 30 -5.72 -17.32 14.92
C GLU A 30 -6.91 -16.47 15.40
N ALA A 31 -6.78 -15.83 16.56
CA ALA A 31 -7.82 -14.95 17.07
C ALA A 31 -8.02 -13.71 16.20
N TYR A 32 -6.94 -13.19 15.62
CA TYR A 32 -6.98 -12.09 14.68
C TYR A 32 -7.72 -12.45 13.39
N VAL A 33 -7.44 -13.61 12.79
CA VAL A 33 -8.11 -14.06 11.55
C VAL A 33 -9.62 -14.15 11.76
N VAL A 34 -10.05 -14.70 12.91
CA VAL A 34 -11.47 -14.75 13.28
C VAL A 34 -12.07 -13.35 13.39
N ALA A 35 -11.41 -12.46 14.14
CA ALA A 35 -11.87 -11.09 14.34
C ALA A 35 -11.94 -10.32 13.00
N LEU A 36 -10.97 -10.53 12.11
CA LEU A 36 -10.94 -9.91 10.79
C LEU A 36 -12.10 -10.35 9.90
N CYS A 37 -12.39 -11.65 9.86
CA CYS A 37 -13.55 -12.17 9.10
C CYS A 37 -14.87 -11.62 9.67
N ASN A 38 -14.97 -11.48 11.00
CA ASN A 38 -16.14 -10.86 11.62
C ASN A 38 -16.28 -9.37 11.26
N GLU A 39 -15.17 -8.61 11.23
CA GLU A 39 -15.20 -7.21 10.74
C GLU A 39 -15.68 -7.13 9.30
N ILE A 40 -15.14 -7.97 8.41
CA ILE A 40 -15.50 -8.01 6.99
C ILE A 40 -17.01 -8.26 6.83
N ALA A 41 -17.55 -9.29 7.47
CA ALA A 41 -18.96 -9.64 7.40
C ALA A 41 -19.86 -8.57 8.03
N LEU A 42 -19.49 -8.04 9.21
CA LEU A 42 -20.25 -6.99 9.89
C LEU A 42 -20.39 -5.75 9.01
N ARG A 43 -19.29 -5.26 8.47
CA ARG A 43 -19.28 -4.03 7.68
C ARG A 43 -20.00 -4.17 6.35
N HIS A 44 -19.98 -5.37 5.75
CA HIS A 44 -20.83 -5.66 4.59
C HIS A 44 -22.32 -5.53 4.96
N ASN A 45 -22.75 -6.12 6.09
CA ASN A 45 -24.14 -6.05 6.56
C ASN A 45 -24.57 -4.62 6.93
N GLU A 46 -23.66 -3.81 7.51
CA GLU A 46 -23.90 -2.38 7.77
C GLU A 46 -24.19 -1.62 6.47
N GLN A 47 -23.37 -1.81 5.43
CA GLN A 47 -23.57 -1.18 4.11
C GLN A 47 -24.91 -1.58 3.47
N LEU A 48 -25.30 -2.85 3.55
CA LEU A 48 -26.59 -3.33 3.05
C LEU A 48 -27.76 -2.66 3.81
N SER A 49 -27.66 -2.48 5.12
CA SER A 49 -28.71 -1.88 5.95
C SER A 49 -28.87 -0.38 5.66
N GLU A 50 -27.82 0.31 5.27
CA GLU A 50 -27.83 1.73 4.92
C GLU A 50 -28.26 1.98 3.46
N GLY A 51 -28.56 0.92 2.71
CA GLY A 51 -28.96 1.02 1.29
C GLY A 51 -27.82 1.46 0.37
N VAL A 52 -26.59 1.46 0.88
CA VAL A 52 -25.39 1.61 0.06
C VAL A 52 -25.26 0.33 -0.73
N ALA A 53 -25.41 0.45 -2.05
CA ALA A 53 -25.57 -0.66 -2.96
C ALA A 53 -24.54 -1.78 -2.71
N SER A 54 -25.04 -3.00 -2.59
CA SER A 54 -24.28 -4.26 -2.64
C SER A 54 -23.48 -4.46 -3.96
N GLU A 55 -23.48 -3.45 -4.83
CA GLU A 55 -22.97 -3.48 -6.20
C GLU A 55 -21.67 -2.70 -6.41
N VAL A 56 -21.01 -2.24 -5.35
CA VAL A 56 -19.70 -1.59 -5.54
C VAL A 56 -18.66 -2.67 -5.86
N ALA A 57 -18.32 -2.76 -7.14
CA ALA A 57 -17.31 -3.69 -7.62
C ALA A 57 -15.93 -3.39 -7.00
N ILE A 58 -15.30 -4.38 -6.41
CA ILE A 58 -13.95 -4.31 -5.85
C ILE A 58 -12.95 -4.61 -6.96
N GLN A 59 -12.13 -3.63 -7.28
CA GLN A 59 -11.11 -3.74 -8.32
C GLN A 59 -9.72 -4.10 -7.79
N THR A 60 -9.50 -3.89 -6.50
CA THR A 60 -8.21 -4.21 -5.89
C THR A 60 -8.38 -4.77 -4.48
N VAL A 61 -7.57 -5.78 -4.13
CA VAL A 61 -7.42 -6.29 -2.77
C VAL A 61 -5.93 -6.26 -2.43
N TYR A 62 -5.57 -5.58 -1.36
CA TYR A 62 -4.17 -5.40 -0.96
C TYR A 62 -3.95 -5.88 0.47
N PHE A 63 -3.09 -6.88 0.63
CA PHE A 63 -2.62 -7.36 1.93
C PHE A 63 -1.30 -6.69 2.27
N GLY A 64 -1.30 -5.83 3.29
CA GLY A 64 -0.13 -5.07 3.70
C GLY A 64 -0.01 -4.92 5.21
N GLY A 65 0.86 -3.99 5.63
CA GLY A 65 1.00 -3.56 7.03
C GLY A 65 2.28 -4.04 7.71
N GLY A 66 2.23 -5.08 8.51
CA GLY A 66 3.42 -5.71 9.09
C GLY A 66 4.13 -6.57 8.06
N THR A 67 3.73 -7.83 7.95
CA THR A 67 4.25 -8.76 6.95
C THR A 67 3.20 -9.84 6.68
N PRO A 68 2.34 -9.68 5.67
CA PRO A 68 1.29 -10.64 5.34
C PRO A 68 1.79 -12.06 5.08
N SER A 69 2.99 -12.21 4.53
CA SER A 69 3.65 -13.51 4.29
C SER A 69 4.04 -14.27 5.57
N THR A 70 3.82 -13.70 6.75
CA THR A 70 3.96 -14.43 8.04
C THR A 70 2.78 -15.35 8.31
N LEU A 71 1.64 -15.11 7.68
CA LEU A 71 0.46 -15.96 7.79
C LEU A 71 0.68 -17.27 7.04
N LYS A 72 0.05 -18.34 7.53
CA LYS A 72 -0.01 -19.60 6.81
C LYS A 72 -0.94 -19.45 5.59
N ARG A 73 -0.71 -20.26 4.56
CA ARG A 73 -1.56 -20.35 3.38
C ARG A 73 -3.04 -20.52 3.74
N SER A 74 -3.37 -21.41 4.67
CA SER A 74 -4.76 -21.64 5.11
C SER A 74 -5.40 -20.39 5.73
N GLN A 75 -4.63 -19.58 6.48
CA GLN A 75 -5.13 -18.35 7.08
C GLN A 75 -5.40 -17.27 6.02
N LEU A 76 -4.50 -17.09 5.05
CA LEU A 76 -4.72 -16.19 3.91
C LEU A 76 -5.93 -16.64 3.07
N SER A 77 -6.11 -17.95 2.86
CA SER A 77 -7.26 -18.50 2.15
C SER A 77 -8.57 -18.20 2.86
N ILE A 78 -8.62 -18.34 4.19
CA ILE A 78 -9.80 -18.00 5.00
C ILE A 78 -10.18 -16.53 4.81
N ILE A 79 -9.20 -15.62 4.89
CA ILE A 79 -9.44 -14.18 4.74
C ILE A 79 -9.92 -13.85 3.31
N LEU A 80 -9.27 -14.42 2.28
CA LEU A 80 -9.68 -14.23 0.89
C LEU A 80 -11.10 -14.74 0.66
N ASN A 81 -11.43 -15.95 1.12
CA ASN A 81 -12.78 -16.48 1.00
C ASN A 81 -13.80 -15.56 1.66
N CYS A 82 -13.51 -15.07 2.88
CA CYS A 82 -14.38 -14.15 3.58
C CYS A 82 -14.62 -12.86 2.77
N ILE A 83 -13.59 -12.31 2.11
CA ILE A 83 -13.73 -11.14 1.23
C ILE A 83 -14.63 -11.47 0.04
N TYR A 84 -14.37 -12.58 -0.68
CA TYR A 84 -15.12 -12.94 -1.88
C TYR A 84 -16.56 -13.39 -1.59
N GLU A 85 -16.87 -13.88 -0.40
CA GLU A 85 -18.21 -14.22 0.03
C GLU A 85 -19.06 -12.99 0.38
N ASN A 86 -18.43 -11.91 0.84
CA ASN A 86 -19.12 -10.71 1.28
C ASN A 86 -19.11 -9.57 0.26
N TYR A 87 -18.11 -9.51 -0.63
CA TYR A 87 -17.94 -8.41 -1.59
C TYR A 87 -17.85 -8.92 -3.02
N HIS A 88 -18.40 -8.16 -3.94
CA HIS A 88 -18.27 -8.44 -5.37
C HIS A 88 -16.86 -8.03 -5.85
N VAL A 89 -15.94 -8.97 -5.88
CA VAL A 89 -14.57 -8.77 -6.40
C VAL A 89 -14.56 -9.06 -7.88
N GLU A 90 -14.09 -8.10 -8.70
CA GLU A 90 -14.03 -8.26 -10.15
C GLU A 90 -13.09 -9.40 -10.55
N PRO A 91 -13.40 -10.13 -11.64
CA PRO A 91 -12.58 -11.26 -12.09
C PRO A 91 -11.13 -10.89 -12.43
N ASP A 92 -10.90 -9.63 -12.85
CA ASP A 92 -9.60 -9.07 -13.19
C ASP A 92 -9.02 -8.17 -12.07
N ALA A 93 -9.55 -8.27 -10.84
CA ALA A 93 -9.07 -7.49 -9.71
C ALA A 93 -7.57 -7.72 -9.47
N GLU A 94 -6.86 -6.63 -9.16
CA GLU A 94 -5.48 -6.72 -8.66
C GLU A 94 -5.51 -7.21 -7.21
N VAL A 95 -4.94 -8.39 -6.95
CA VAL A 95 -4.80 -8.93 -5.59
C VAL A 95 -3.33 -8.98 -5.23
N THR A 96 -2.90 -8.03 -4.40
CA THR A 96 -1.50 -7.84 -3.99
C THR A 96 -1.23 -8.48 -2.62
N LEU A 97 -0.09 -9.15 -2.51
CA LEU A 97 0.45 -9.65 -1.24
C LEU A 97 1.84 -9.06 -0.99
N GLU A 98 2.01 -8.34 0.12
CA GLU A 98 3.33 -7.96 0.60
C GLU A 98 4.06 -9.15 1.22
N MET A 99 5.34 -9.29 0.87
CA MET A 99 6.18 -10.40 1.31
C MET A 99 7.55 -9.91 1.75
N ASN A 100 8.15 -10.65 2.68
CA ASN A 100 9.59 -10.56 2.91
C ASN A 100 10.33 -11.69 2.18
N PRO A 101 11.53 -11.43 1.63
CA PRO A 101 12.40 -12.50 1.16
C PRO A 101 12.59 -13.57 2.24
N GLY A 102 12.54 -14.84 1.84
CA GLY A 102 12.67 -16.00 2.74
C GLY A 102 11.39 -16.42 3.46
N ASP A 103 10.25 -15.75 3.25
CA ASP A 103 8.97 -16.20 3.79
C ASP A 103 8.18 -17.06 2.77
N LEU A 104 8.66 -17.16 1.54
CA LEU A 104 7.99 -17.81 0.43
C LEU A 104 7.79 -19.33 0.64
N ASP A 105 8.76 -20.01 1.27
CA ASP A 105 8.70 -21.47 1.48
C ASP A 105 7.44 -21.92 2.24
N SER A 106 6.89 -21.06 3.10
CA SER A 106 5.65 -21.34 3.84
C SER A 106 4.39 -21.15 2.99
N LEU A 107 4.50 -20.50 1.84
CA LEU A 107 3.40 -20.16 0.94
C LEU A 107 3.46 -20.94 -0.37
N LEU A 108 4.65 -21.41 -0.78
CA LEU A 108 4.84 -22.10 -2.04
C LEU A 108 4.06 -23.44 -2.11
N SER A 109 3.03 -23.36 -2.87
CA SER A 109 2.54 -24.47 -3.69
C SER A 109 2.32 -23.87 -5.08
N PRO A 110 2.63 -24.58 -6.16
CA PRO A 110 2.36 -24.08 -7.52
C PRO A 110 0.93 -23.56 -7.69
N SER A 111 -0.04 -24.13 -6.98
CA SER A 111 -1.44 -23.69 -6.98
C SER A 111 -1.71 -22.37 -6.26
N PHE A 112 -0.76 -21.80 -5.50
CA PHE A 112 -0.98 -20.51 -4.78
C PHE A 112 -1.02 -19.32 -5.75
N PHE A 113 -0.21 -19.38 -6.80
CA PHE A 113 -0.08 -18.33 -7.81
C PHE A 113 -0.60 -18.75 -9.18
N GLU A 114 -0.85 -20.03 -9.40
CA GLU A 114 -1.40 -20.53 -10.67
C GLU A 114 -2.90 -20.25 -10.75
N GLY A 115 -3.29 -19.20 -11.48
CA GLY A 115 -4.68 -18.92 -11.86
C GLY A 115 -5.28 -19.97 -12.82
N LYS A 116 -4.85 -21.23 -12.79
CA LYS A 116 -5.39 -22.30 -13.62
C LYS A 116 -6.69 -22.83 -13.02
N THR A 117 -7.76 -22.76 -13.81
CA THR A 117 -9.03 -23.43 -13.58
C THR A 117 -8.82 -24.91 -13.27
N VAL A 118 -8.93 -25.30 -12.01
CA VAL A 118 -9.05 -26.71 -11.63
C VAL A 118 -10.39 -27.19 -12.11
N SER A 119 -10.40 -28.32 -12.84
CA SER A 119 -11.62 -28.94 -13.36
C SER A 119 -12.61 -29.24 -12.22
N SER A 120 -13.87 -29.10 -12.49
CA SER A 120 -15.03 -29.03 -11.58
C SER A 120 -15.23 -30.19 -10.58
N ASN A 121 -14.34 -31.16 -10.48
CA ASN A 121 -14.48 -32.32 -9.58
C ASN A 121 -13.61 -32.28 -8.30
N GLN A 122 -12.82 -31.23 -8.08
CA GLN A 122 -12.03 -31.00 -6.86
C GLN A 122 -12.34 -29.64 -6.19
N ALA A 123 -13.48 -29.07 -6.46
CA ALA A 123 -13.84 -27.67 -6.21
C ALA A 123 -14.04 -27.29 -4.73
N SER A 124 -13.97 -28.21 -3.76
CA SER A 124 -14.39 -27.92 -2.38
C SER A 124 -13.27 -27.53 -1.41
N GLU A 125 -11.98 -27.68 -1.77
CA GLU A 125 -10.87 -27.37 -0.86
C GLU A 125 -9.87 -26.32 -1.37
N GLU A 126 -9.91 -25.89 -2.64
CA GLU A 126 -8.91 -25.03 -3.27
C GLU A 126 -9.42 -23.66 -3.74
N ILE A 127 -10.62 -23.24 -3.37
CA ILE A 127 -11.27 -22.02 -3.90
C ILE A 127 -10.51 -20.74 -3.51
N GLY A 128 -9.77 -20.73 -2.41
CA GLY A 128 -9.25 -19.52 -1.80
C GLY A 128 -7.94 -18.94 -2.37
N LEU A 129 -7.27 -19.60 -3.29
CA LEU A 129 -5.90 -19.23 -3.65
C LEU A 129 -5.70 -18.72 -5.07
N ARG A 130 -6.74 -18.66 -5.86
CA ARG A 130 -6.71 -18.31 -7.28
C ARG A 130 -6.41 -16.84 -7.55
N HIS A 131 -6.19 -16.01 -6.51
CA HIS A 131 -6.42 -14.59 -6.67
C HIS A 131 -5.25 -13.68 -6.29
N VAL A 132 -4.13 -14.20 -5.76
CA VAL A 132 -2.92 -13.37 -5.62
C VAL A 132 -2.21 -13.32 -6.97
N ASN A 133 -2.33 -12.19 -7.66
CA ASN A 133 -1.76 -11.98 -8.99
C ASN A 133 -0.68 -10.89 -9.02
N ARG A 134 -0.38 -10.28 -7.87
CA ARG A 134 0.72 -9.32 -7.71
C ARG A 134 1.43 -9.56 -6.37
N VAL A 135 2.75 -9.53 -6.37
CA VAL A 135 3.57 -9.62 -5.15
C VAL A 135 4.41 -8.35 -4.99
N SER A 136 4.43 -7.76 -3.79
CA SER A 136 5.36 -6.70 -3.41
C SER A 136 6.39 -7.27 -2.44
N LEU A 137 7.66 -7.27 -2.85
CA LEU A 137 8.75 -7.92 -2.12
C LEU A 137 9.66 -6.88 -1.47
N GLY A 138 9.62 -6.78 -0.14
CA GLY A 138 10.42 -5.82 0.62
C GLY A 138 11.89 -6.23 0.69
N ILE A 139 12.69 -5.91 -0.31
CA ILE A 139 14.12 -6.22 -0.39
C ILE A 139 14.94 -5.17 0.36
N GLN A 140 14.65 -3.90 0.13
CA GLN A 140 15.26 -2.70 0.70
C GLN A 140 16.65 -2.35 0.12
N THR A 141 17.56 -3.27 0.03
CA THR A 141 18.91 -3.16 -0.59
C THR A 141 19.45 -4.56 -0.88
N PHE A 142 20.43 -4.67 -1.74
CA PHE A 142 21.19 -5.90 -1.99
C PHE A 142 22.55 -5.90 -1.28
N ASP A 143 22.81 -4.92 -0.41
CA ASP A 143 24.02 -4.87 0.43
C ASP A 143 23.73 -5.53 1.79
N ASP A 144 24.45 -6.63 2.10
CA ASP A 144 24.22 -7.42 3.30
C ASP A 144 24.57 -6.67 4.60
N GLU A 145 25.50 -5.72 4.57
CA GLU A 145 25.86 -4.93 5.75
C GLU A 145 24.78 -3.87 6.04
N LEU A 146 24.24 -3.25 5.00
CA LEU A 146 23.07 -2.35 5.13
C LEU A 146 21.83 -3.12 5.59
N LEU A 147 21.57 -4.32 5.06
CA LEU A 147 20.48 -5.18 5.54
C LEU A 147 20.59 -5.50 7.04
N LYS A 148 21.79 -5.85 7.50
CA LYS A 148 22.05 -6.07 8.94
C LYS A 148 21.85 -4.82 9.77
N LEU A 149 22.32 -3.66 9.28
CA LEU A 149 22.16 -2.36 9.94
C LEU A 149 20.68 -2.05 10.20
N ILE A 150 19.84 -2.20 9.18
CA ILE A 150 18.39 -1.93 9.29
C ILE A 150 17.60 -3.11 9.88
N ARG A 151 18.28 -4.15 10.37
CA ARG A 151 17.71 -5.35 10.99
C ARG A 151 16.79 -6.16 10.10
N ARG A 152 17.15 -6.29 8.81
CA ARG A 152 16.50 -7.26 7.94
C ARG A 152 16.96 -8.68 8.25
N ARG A 153 16.05 -9.66 8.09
CA ARG A 153 16.30 -11.07 8.39
C ARG A 153 16.92 -11.84 7.24
N HIS A 154 16.71 -11.35 6.02
CA HIS A 154 17.23 -11.93 4.80
C HIS A 154 18.56 -11.29 4.42
N ASP A 155 19.31 -11.97 3.58
CA ASP A 155 20.47 -11.49 2.83
C ASP A 155 20.15 -11.31 1.35
N SER A 156 21.08 -10.73 0.61
CA SER A 156 20.96 -10.50 -0.84
C SER A 156 20.69 -11.79 -1.60
N SER A 157 21.36 -12.88 -1.24
CA SER A 157 21.19 -14.18 -1.89
C SER A 157 19.78 -14.76 -1.70
N THR A 158 19.17 -14.54 -0.55
CA THR A 158 17.79 -14.93 -0.26
C THR A 158 16.80 -14.08 -1.07
N ALA A 159 17.06 -12.77 -1.22
CA ALA A 159 16.24 -11.88 -2.02
C ALA A 159 16.21 -12.34 -3.49
N LEU A 160 17.38 -12.60 -4.09
CA LEU A 160 17.51 -13.08 -5.47
C LEU A 160 16.75 -14.40 -5.68
N ARG A 161 17.00 -15.40 -4.82
CA ARG A 161 16.30 -16.69 -4.90
C ARG A 161 14.79 -16.56 -4.78
N THR A 162 14.30 -15.64 -3.95
CA THR A 162 12.85 -15.43 -3.78
C THR A 162 12.22 -14.91 -5.06
N VAL A 163 12.85 -13.98 -5.76
CA VAL A 163 12.38 -13.50 -7.07
C VAL A 163 12.36 -14.64 -8.09
N GLU A 164 13.45 -15.41 -8.21
CA GLU A 164 13.53 -16.57 -9.10
C GLU A 164 12.41 -17.60 -8.81
N GLN A 165 12.15 -17.88 -7.53
CA GLN A 165 11.10 -18.81 -7.11
C GLN A 165 9.69 -18.30 -7.45
N LEU A 166 9.41 -16.99 -7.29
CA LEU A 166 8.15 -16.36 -7.68
C LEU A 166 7.94 -16.46 -9.19
N GLN A 167 8.97 -16.16 -9.99
CA GLN A 167 8.92 -16.29 -11.44
C GLN A 167 8.71 -17.75 -11.87
N ALA A 168 9.41 -18.69 -11.25
CA ALA A 168 9.22 -20.12 -11.49
C ALA A 168 7.82 -20.63 -11.11
N ALA A 169 7.18 -19.98 -10.12
CA ALA A 169 5.80 -20.24 -9.72
C ALA A 169 4.75 -19.55 -10.64
N GLY A 170 5.18 -18.84 -11.68
CA GLY A 170 4.29 -18.19 -12.66
C GLY A 170 3.78 -16.81 -12.23
N VAL A 171 4.40 -16.16 -11.22
CA VAL A 171 4.08 -14.78 -10.87
C VAL A 171 4.73 -13.85 -11.90
N ASP A 172 3.94 -13.14 -12.66
CA ASP A 172 4.34 -12.23 -13.73
C ASP A 172 4.18 -10.74 -13.39
N ASN A 173 3.72 -10.42 -12.18
CA ASN A 173 3.61 -9.06 -11.65
C ASN A 173 4.32 -8.97 -10.29
N ILE A 174 5.64 -8.76 -10.36
CA ILE A 174 6.50 -8.67 -9.18
C ILE A 174 6.94 -7.22 -9.01
N SER A 175 6.62 -6.66 -7.84
CA SER A 175 7.17 -5.42 -7.33
C SER A 175 8.30 -5.71 -6.37
N ILE A 176 9.36 -4.94 -6.39
CA ILE A 176 10.34 -4.91 -5.31
C ILE A 176 10.39 -3.53 -4.67
N ASP A 177 10.62 -3.51 -3.37
CA ASP A 177 10.76 -2.27 -2.62
C ASP A 177 12.21 -2.07 -2.23
N LEU A 178 12.78 -0.91 -2.59
CA LEU A 178 14.12 -0.47 -2.22
C LEU A 178 14.06 0.80 -1.37
N ILE A 179 15.09 1.00 -0.55
CA ILE A 179 15.28 2.22 0.24
C ILE A 179 16.64 2.81 -0.12
N TYR A 180 16.66 4.10 -0.49
CA TYR A 180 17.89 4.86 -0.66
C TYR A 180 18.09 5.86 0.47
N GLY A 181 19.32 6.32 0.65
CA GLY A 181 19.70 7.18 1.76
C GLY A 181 19.84 6.42 3.10
N LEU A 182 20.08 5.11 3.05
CA LEU A 182 20.39 4.31 4.25
C LEU A 182 21.66 4.87 4.93
N PRO A 183 21.79 4.78 6.28
CA PRO A 183 22.96 5.30 6.97
C PRO A 183 24.27 4.71 6.44
N GLY A 184 25.11 5.59 5.91
CA GLY A 184 26.41 5.20 5.34
C GLY A 184 26.33 4.59 3.93
N GLN A 185 25.16 4.52 3.31
CA GLN A 185 25.02 4.07 1.91
C GLN A 185 25.70 5.05 0.97
N THR A 186 26.50 4.52 0.03
CA THR A 186 27.17 5.32 -1.00
C THR A 186 26.38 5.30 -2.31
N ILE A 187 26.71 6.23 -3.22
CA ILE A 187 26.09 6.27 -4.54
C ILE A 187 26.42 5.00 -5.35
N GLU A 188 27.60 4.42 -5.18
CA GLU A 188 28.03 3.21 -5.87
C GLU A 188 27.22 1.97 -5.39
N GLN A 189 26.92 1.89 -4.07
CA GLN A 189 26.06 0.84 -3.51
C GLN A 189 24.64 0.99 -4.06
N TRP A 190 24.11 2.21 -4.14
CA TRP A 190 22.79 2.48 -4.74
C TRP A 190 22.75 2.11 -6.23
N GLN A 191 23.78 2.48 -6.99
CA GLN A 191 23.90 2.08 -8.40
C GLN A 191 23.96 0.56 -8.57
N HIS A 192 24.61 -0.13 -7.66
CA HIS A 192 24.62 -1.59 -7.62
C HIS A 192 23.21 -2.15 -7.35
N ASP A 193 22.50 -1.62 -6.35
CA ASP A 193 21.11 -2.02 -6.03
C ASP A 193 20.20 -1.88 -7.25
N LEU A 194 20.24 -0.73 -7.93
CA LEU A 194 19.46 -0.49 -9.15
C LEU A 194 19.83 -1.44 -10.29
N LYS A 195 21.13 -1.69 -10.49
CA LYS A 195 21.60 -2.61 -11.52
C LYS A 195 21.09 -4.03 -11.27
N VAL A 196 21.16 -4.51 -10.04
CA VAL A 196 20.62 -5.82 -9.67
C VAL A 196 19.11 -5.84 -9.84
N ALA A 197 18.38 -4.86 -9.31
CA ALA A 197 16.93 -4.77 -9.39
C ALA A 197 16.43 -4.89 -10.83
N PHE A 198 16.94 -4.09 -11.73
CA PHE A 198 16.50 -4.11 -13.13
C PHE A 198 16.93 -5.39 -13.89
N SER A 199 18.01 -6.06 -13.45
CA SER A 199 18.42 -7.35 -14.03
C SER A 199 17.51 -8.53 -13.67
N LEU A 200 16.63 -8.38 -12.66
CA LEU A 200 15.73 -9.44 -12.18
C LEU A 200 14.48 -9.65 -13.05
N GLY A 201 14.23 -8.79 -14.04
CA GLY A 201 13.05 -8.89 -14.89
C GLY A 201 11.75 -8.62 -14.13
N ILE A 202 11.79 -7.72 -13.15
CA ILE A 202 10.63 -7.24 -12.39
C ILE A 202 9.78 -6.30 -13.24
N GLN A 203 8.51 -6.14 -12.89
CA GLN A 203 7.57 -5.27 -13.59
C GLN A 203 7.36 -3.94 -12.89
N HIS A 204 7.68 -3.86 -11.59
CA HIS A 204 7.43 -2.70 -10.76
C HIS A 204 8.55 -2.51 -9.74
N LEU A 205 8.90 -1.25 -9.46
CA LEU A 205 9.88 -0.85 -8.45
C LEU A 205 9.29 0.26 -7.58
N SER A 206 9.22 0.01 -6.27
CA SER A 206 9.02 1.06 -5.28
C SER A 206 10.37 1.47 -4.70
N ALA A 207 10.70 2.74 -4.72
CA ALA A 207 11.96 3.24 -4.16
C ALA A 207 11.69 4.45 -3.26
N TYR A 208 11.97 4.27 -1.98
CA TYR A 208 11.67 5.25 -0.93
C TYR A 208 12.93 5.90 -0.41
N ALA A 209 12.91 7.23 -0.24
CA ALA A 209 13.91 7.89 0.59
C ALA A 209 13.74 7.42 2.04
N LEU A 210 14.84 7.11 2.70
CA LEU A 210 14.78 6.75 4.11
C LEU A 210 14.28 7.94 4.93
N SER A 211 13.24 7.69 5.72
CA SER A 211 12.71 8.64 6.68
C SER A 211 13.03 8.18 8.12
N TYR A 212 13.27 9.14 9.02
CA TYR A 212 13.62 8.87 10.42
C TYR A 212 12.40 9.15 11.32
N GLU A 213 11.41 8.29 11.22
CA GLU A 213 10.13 8.44 11.91
C GLU A 213 10.28 8.40 13.43
N PRO A 214 9.63 9.32 14.17
CA PRO A 214 9.64 9.35 15.61
C PRO A 214 9.19 8.02 16.23
N GLY A 215 9.93 7.55 17.24
CA GLY A 215 9.62 6.29 17.93
C GLY A 215 10.27 5.05 17.30
N THR A 216 10.85 5.15 16.10
CA THR A 216 11.62 4.05 15.50
C THR A 216 12.98 3.86 16.19
N LEU A 217 13.57 2.69 16.05
CA LEU A 217 14.90 2.43 16.58
C LEU A 217 15.96 3.25 15.83
N LEU A 218 15.77 3.44 14.53
CA LEU A 218 16.68 4.19 13.68
C LEU A 218 16.69 5.68 14.04
N SER A 219 15.52 6.29 14.30
CA SER A 219 15.43 7.67 14.80
C SER A 219 16.17 7.83 16.13
N ARG A 220 16.03 6.88 17.06
CA ARG A 220 16.79 6.88 18.31
C ARG A 220 18.30 6.81 18.06
N TRP A 221 18.77 5.95 17.15
CA TRP A 221 20.18 5.86 16.82
C TRP A 221 20.74 7.15 16.20
N ARG A 222 19.95 7.84 15.39
CA ARG A 222 20.30 9.17 14.89
C ARG A 222 20.48 10.16 16.04
N ASP A 223 19.50 10.23 16.94
CA ASP A 223 19.52 11.17 18.09
C ASP A 223 20.69 10.87 19.05
N GLU A 224 21.06 9.59 19.18
CA GLU A 224 22.26 9.12 19.89
C GLU A 224 23.57 9.31 19.10
N LYS A 225 23.51 9.86 17.87
CA LYS A 225 24.66 10.04 16.95
C LYS A 225 25.39 8.74 16.60
N ARG A 226 24.69 7.63 16.61
CA ARG A 226 25.22 6.32 16.20
C ARG A 226 25.13 6.10 14.70
N VAL A 227 24.20 6.74 14.05
CA VAL A 227 24.04 6.82 12.60
C VAL A 227 23.86 8.26 12.18
N HIS A 228 24.17 8.53 10.92
CA HIS A 228 23.96 9.84 10.30
C HIS A 228 23.01 9.70 9.11
N GLU A 229 22.16 10.69 8.94
CA GLU A 229 21.33 10.80 7.74
C GLU A 229 22.22 11.02 6.51
N ALA A 230 21.77 10.55 5.36
CA ALA A 230 22.37 10.95 4.09
C ALA A 230 22.21 12.47 3.94
N ASP A 231 23.24 13.15 3.44
CA ASP A 231 23.11 14.56 3.14
C ASP A 231 22.18 14.78 1.94
N GLU A 232 21.69 16.00 1.81
CA GLU A 232 20.73 16.37 0.78
C GLU A 232 21.31 16.16 -0.64
N GLU A 233 22.58 16.49 -0.86
CA GLU A 233 23.23 16.34 -2.16
C GLU A 233 23.30 14.87 -2.58
N LEU A 234 23.63 13.97 -1.66
CA LEU A 234 23.65 12.53 -1.89
C LEU A 234 22.24 12.00 -2.16
N SER A 235 21.25 12.42 -1.40
CA SER A 235 19.85 12.02 -1.59
C SER A 235 19.31 12.43 -2.95
N VAL A 236 19.60 13.67 -3.39
CA VAL A 236 19.25 14.16 -4.73
C VAL A 236 19.98 13.37 -5.83
N ALA A 237 21.28 13.06 -5.63
CA ALA A 237 22.06 12.28 -6.58
C ALA A 237 21.50 10.86 -6.72
N MET A 238 21.14 10.20 -5.59
CA MET A 238 20.53 8.86 -5.60
C MET A 238 19.18 8.84 -6.32
N TYR A 239 18.33 9.83 -6.05
CA TYR A 239 17.04 9.95 -6.72
C TYR A 239 17.19 10.22 -8.23
N SER A 240 18.10 11.10 -8.61
CA SER A 240 18.38 11.40 -10.00
C SER A 240 18.89 10.17 -10.75
N GLU A 241 19.74 9.37 -10.14
CA GLU A 241 20.23 8.09 -10.69
C GLU A 241 19.09 7.08 -10.86
N LEU A 242 18.19 6.98 -9.87
CA LEU A 242 16.98 6.15 -9.96
C LEU A 242 16.13 6.51 -11.17
N CYS A 243 15.78 7.80 -11.32
CA CYS A 243 14.96 8.28 -12.43
C CYS A 243 15.63 8.03 -13.80
N ARG A 244 16.94 8.26 -13.88
CA ARG A 244 17.73 8.00 -15.09
C ARG A 244 17.70 6.51 -15.45
N ARG A 245 18.02 5.64 -14.50
CA ARG A 245 18.07 4.18 -14.71
C ARG A 245 16.69 3.60 -15.03
N ALA A 246 15.65 3.98 -14.30
CA ALA A 246 14.29 3.51 -14.56
C ALA A 246 13.85 3.83 -16.01
N ARG A 247 14.15 5.04 -16.48
CA ARG A 247 13.85 5.46 -17.86
C ARG A 247 14.64 4.64 -18.89
N GLU A 248 15.91 4.38 -18.66
CA GLU A 248 16.76 3.56 -19.54
C GLU A 248 16.25 2.11 -19.66
N GLU A 249 15.67 1.58 -18.58
CA GLU A 249 15.10 0.23 -18.53
C GLU A 249 13.62 0.18 -18.97
N GLY A 250 13.06 1.33 -19.43
CA GLY A 250 11.70 1.41 -19.97
C GLY A 250 10.59 1.49 -18.92
N PHE A 251 10.93 1.80 -17.66
CA PHE A 251 9.95 2.02 -16.60
C PHE A 251 9.37 3.44 -16.69
N GLU A 252 8.07 3.53 -16.52
CA GLU A 252 7.34 4.79 -16.35
C GLU A 252 7.40 5.21 -14.89
N HIS A 253 7.80 6.47 -14.64
CA HIS A 253 7.73 7.10 -13.33
C HIS A 253 6.33 7.67 -13.15
N TYR A 254 5.40 6.90 -12.57
CA TYR A 254 3.98 7.26 -12.56
C TYR A 254 3.53 7.98 -11.29
N GLU A 255 4.29 7.88 -10.19
CA GLU A 255 4.15 8.70 -8.98
C GLU A 255 5.50 8.78 -8.25
N ILE A 256 5.62 9.65 -7.24
CA ILE A 256 6.90 10.08 -6.63
C ILE A 256 7.86 8.92 -6.31
N SER A 257 7.34 7.81 -5.75
CA SER A 257 8.16 6.70 -5.26
C SER A 257 8.04 5.43 -6.10
N ASN A 258 7.17 5.39 -7.11
CA ASN A 258 6.85 4.17 -7.83
C ASN A 258 7.11 4.27 -9.33
N PHE A 259 7.74 3.23 -9.85
CA PHE A 259 8.14 3.05 -11.23
C PHE A 259 7.64 1.70 -11.74
N ALA A 260 7.12 1.63 -12.95
CA ALA A 260 6.62 0.38 -13.50
C ALA A 260 6.79 0.31 -15.00
N LEU A 261 6.89 -0.90 -15.54
CA LEU A 261 6.72 -1.12 -16.97
C LEU A 261 5.30 -0.74 -17.41
N PRO A 262 5.09 -0.31 -18.66
CA PRO A 262 3.76 0.01 -19.18
C PRO A 262 2.75 -1.11 -18.89
N GLY A 263 1.60 -0.75 -18.27
CA GLY A 263 0.55 -1.69 -17.91
C GLY A 263 0.72 -2.37 -16.53
N TYR A 264 1.81 -2.09 -15.79
CA TYR A 264 2.08 -2.69 -14.46
C TYR A 264 2.06 -1.67 -13.31
N HIS A 265 1.47 -0.49 -13.51
CA HIS A 265 1.20 0.44 -12.41
C HIS A 265 0.38 -0.28 -11.32
N SER A 266 0.72 -0.09 -10.04
CA SER A 266 -0.12 -0.61 -8.95
C SER A 266 -1.48 0.06 -9.00
N ARG A 267 -2.53 -0.73 -9.30
CA ARG A 267 -3.91 -0.23 -9.37
C ARG A 267 -4.38 0.23 -7.98
N HIS A 268 -3.98 -0.51 -6.94
CA HIS A 268 -4.34 -0.19 -5.57
C HIS A 268 -3.73 1.14 -5.12
N ASN A 269 -2.40 1.33 -5.30
CA ASN A 269 -1.74 2.58 -4.92
C ASN A 269 -2.27 3.77 -5.75
N SER A 270 -2.47 3.57 -7.06
CA SER A 270 -3.02 4.61 -7.94
C SER A 270 -4.42 5.04 -7.51
N SER A 271 -5.24 4.14 -6.96
CA SER A 271 -6.59 4.45 -6.49
C SER A 271 -6.60 5.45 -5.33
N TYR A 272 -5.60 5.43 -4.45
CA TYR A 272 -5.45 6.42 -3.38
C TYR A 272 -5.23 7.82 -3.93
N TRP A 273 -4.34 7.95 -4.91
CA TRP A 273 -4.02 9.24 -5.52
C TRP A 273 -5.19 9.82 -6.33
N GLN A 274 -6.10 8.96 -6.79
CA GLN A 274 -7.32 9.34 -7.50
C GLN A 274 -8.51 9.62 -6.56
N GLY A 275 -8.34 9.50 -5.24
CA GLY A 275 -9.42 9.66 -4.27
C GLY A 275 -10.54 8.61 -4.41
N THR A 276 -10.22 7.43 -4.94
CA THR A 276 -11.16 6.32 -5.08
C THR A 276 -11.56 5.79 -3.69
N PRO A 277 -12.83 5.44 -3.44
CA PRO A 277 -13.23 4.84 -2.18
C PRO A 277 -12.52 3.52 -1.91
N TYR A 278 -12.24 3.25 -0.64
CA TYR A 278 -11.64 2.00 -0.23
C TYR A 278 -12.08 1.59 1.18
N LEU A 279 -12.08 0.29 1.43
CA LEU A 279 -12.37 -0.33 2.70
C LEU A 279 -11.08 -0.88 3.31
N GLY A 280 -10.71 -0.39 4.48
CA GLY A 280 -9.59 -0.93 5.24
C GLY A 280 -10.09 -1.81 6.38
N PHE A 281 -9.54 -3.01 6.50
CA PHE A 281 -9.85 -4.00 7.53
C PHE A 281 -8.60 -4.33 8.35
N GLY A 282 -8.79 -4.63 9.63
CA GLY A 282 -7.70 -4.89 10.55
C GLY A 282 -7.31 -3.68 11.40
N PRO A 283 -6.55 -3.87 12.51
CA PRO A 283 -6.12 -2.77 13.38
C PRO A 283 -5.21 -1.81 12.62
N SER A 284 -5.35 -0.51 12.85
CA SER A 284 -4.65 0.58 12.13
C SER A 284 -5.02 0.74 10.66
N ALA A 285 -5.99 -0.02 10.11
CA ALA A 285 -6.46 0.17 8.75
C ALA A 285 -7.38 1.39 8.66
N HIS A 286 -7.27 2.10 7.54
CA HIS A 286 -8.11 3.24 7.21
C HIS A 286 -9.09 2.88 6.10
N SER A 287 -10.22 3.57 6.05
CA SER A 287 -11.18 3.52 4.95
C SER A 287 -11.57 4.93 4.53
N TYR A 288 -12.02 5.08 3.30
CA TYR A 288 -12.51 6.33 2.74
C TYR A 288 -13.73 6.06 1.87
N ASP A 289 -14.77 6.85 2.04
CA ASP A 289 -16.02 6.69 1.29
C ASP A 289 -15.99 7.24 -0.15
N GLY A 290 -14.85 7.83 -0.55
CA GLY A 290 -14.69 8.50 -1.84
C GLY A 290 -15.30 9.91 -1.87
N PHE A 291 -15.85 10.37 -0.76
CA PHE A 291 -16.52 11.66 -0.69
C PHE A 291 -15.98 12.56 0.42
N ARG A 292 -16.16 12.17 1.69
CA ARG A 292 -15.81 13.02 2.84
C ARG A 292 -15.44 12.25 4.10
N THR A 293 -15.92 11.02 4.25
CA THR A 293 -15.82 10.30 5.51
C THR A 293 -14.64 9.35 5.52
N ARG A 294 -13.82 9.45 6.55
CA ARG A 294 -12.77 8.50 6.88
C ARG A 294 -13.12 7.69 8.11
N ARG A 295 -12.79 6.43 8.07
CA ARG A 295 -12.80 5.56 9.25
C ARG A 295 -11.38 5.08 9.49
N ALA A 296 -10.90 5.19 10.74
CA ALA A 296 -9.60 4.70 11.18
C ALA A 296 -9.80 3.67 12.30
N ASN A 297 -9.37 2.44 12.06
CA ASN A 297 -9.32 1.43 13.13
C ASN A 297 -8.15 1.75 14.07
N ASN A 298 -8.36 1.60 15.39
CA ASN A 298 -7.34 1.89 16.38
C ASN A 298 -6.13 0.96 16.21
N PRO A 299 -4.89 1.45 16.44
CA PRO A 299 -3.68 0.64 16.38
C PRO A 299 -3.52 -0.23 17.65
N SER A 300 -4.52 -1.06 17.96
CA SER A 300 -4.58 -1.93 19.14
C SER A 300 -5.12 -3.30 18.77
N LEU A 301 -4.22 -4.27 18.57
CA LEU A 301 -4.60 -5.65 18.21
C LEU A 301 -5.48 -6.30 19.29
N ASN A 302 -5.20 -6.03 20.57
CA ASN A 302 -5.99 -6.63 21.66
C ASN A 302 -7.43 -6.09 21.67
N GLU A 303 -7.63 -4.76 21.55
CA GLU A 303 -8.96 -4.14 21.50
C GLU A 303 -9.70 -4.61 20.25
N TYR A 304 -9.00 -4.68 19.11
CA TYR A 304 -9.54 -5.16 17.86
C TYR A 304 -10.09 -6.59 17.97
N ILE A 305 -9.27 -7.53 18.46
CA ILE A 305 -9.68 -8.92 18.67
C ILE A 305 -10.84 -8.99 19.66
N GLN A 306 -10.74 -8.31 20.78
CA GLN A 306 -11.79 -8.35 21.81
C GLN A 306 -13.14 -7.86 21.28
N TYR A 307 -13.15 -6.77 20.52
CA TYR A 307 -14.37 -6.20 19.94
C TYR A 307 -15.01 -7.14 18.92
N TYR A 308 -14.27 -7.48 17.87
CA TYR A 308 -14.81 -8.25 16.74
C TYR A 308 -15.04 -9.74 17.08
N SER A 309 -14.37 -10.31 18.08
CA SER A 309 -14.69 -11.66 18.58
C SER A 309 -15.95 -11.69 19.44
N SER A 310 -16.38 -10.55 20.00
CA SER A 310 -17.64 -10.48 20.77
C SER A 310 -18.88 -10.35 19.88
N ILE A 311 -18.71 -9.96 18.62
CA ILE A 311 -19.77 -9.86 17.62
C ILE A 311 -19.90 -11.23 16.94
N ILE A 312 -20.77 -12.07 17.50
CA ILE A 312 -21.08 -13.38 16.91
C ILE A 312 -22.14 -13.16 15.84
N ASP A 313 -21.76 -13.14 14.57
CA ASP A 313 -22.73 -13.36 13.50
C ASP A 313 -23.03 -14.86 13.40
N PRO A 314 -24.30 -15.28 13.60
CA PRO A 314 -24.69 -16.70 13.49
C PRO A 314 -24.40 -17.32 12.12
N SER A 315 -24.29 -16.49 11.03
CA SER A 315 -23.98 -16.93 9.68
C SER A 315 -22.49 -17.22 9.46
N ALA A 316 -21.58 -16.58 10.21
CA ALA A 316 -20.14 -16.82 10.16
C ALA A 316 -19.69 -18.13 10.83
N ASN A 317 -20.57 -18.76 11.63
CA ASN A 317 -20.26 -19.97 12.40
C ASN A 317 -20.06 -21.24 11.58
N VAL A 318 -20.35 -21.25 10.29
CA VAL A 318 -20.22 -22.48 9.47
C VAL A 318 -18.76 -22.82 9.15
N MET A 319 -17.84 -21.82 9.11
CA MET A 319 -16.42 -22.06 8.85
C MET A 319 -15.56 -22.28 10.12
N LEU A 320 -16.06 -21.90 11.31
CA LEU A 320 -15.31 -21.94 12.56
C LEU A 320 -15.44 -23.25 13.34
N ALA A 321 -16.05 -24.28 12.80
CA ALA A 321 -16.25 -25.59 13.47
C ALA A 321 -14.96 -26.28 13.90
N ASN A 322 -13.79 -25.81 13.47
CA ASN A 322 -12.48 -26.38 13.77
C ASN A 322 -11.56 -25.47 14.63
N ALA A 323 -12.07 -24.39 15.21
CA ALA A 323 -11.28 -23.54 16.12
C ALA A 323 -11.08 -24.23 17.49
N PRO A 324 -9.88 -24.14 18.11
CA PRO A 324 -9.62 -24.77 19.39
C PRO A 324 -10.51 -24.19 20.49
N LYS A 325 -11.30 -25.04 21.11
CA LYS A 325 -12.14 -24.71 22.26
C LYS A 325 -11.22 -24.42 23.47
N GLY A 326 -11.12 -23.15 23.88
CA GLY A 326 -10.36 -22.90 25.11
C GLY A 326 -10.05 -21.48 25.53
N SER A 327 -10.64 -20.42 24.94
CA SER A 327 -10.48 -19.08 25.51
C SER A 327 -11.83 -18.55 26.06
N THR A 328 -11.98 -18.56 27.36
CA THR A 328 -13.08 -17.85 28.05
C THR A 328 -12.81 -16.36 28.02
N PHE A 329 -13.37 -15.65 27.04
CA PHE A 329 -13.41 -14.20 27.04
C PHE A 329 -14.64 -13.73 27.83
N ASN A 330 -14.40 -12.87 28.81
CA ASN A 330 -15.44 -12.27 29.66
C ASN A 330 -16.31 -11.32 28.80
N SER A 331 -17.57 -11.64 28.63
CA SER A 331 -18.56 -10.92 27.82
C SER A 331 -19.08 -9.67 28.53
N GLN A 332 -18.24 -8.64 28.68
CA GLN A 332 -18.75 -7.29 28.94
C GLN A 332 -18.72 -6.51 27.62
N PRO A 333 -19.84 -5.88 27.20
CA PRO A 333 -19.83 -5.06 25.99
C PRO A 333 -18.84 -3.90 26.17
N LEU A 334 -17.85 -3.82 25.30
CA LEU A 334 -16.90 -2.71 25.23
C LEU A 334 -17.69 -1.41 24.95
N ARG A 335 -17.54 -0.43 25.82
CA ARG A 335 -18.22 0.87 25.73
C ARG A 335 -17.69 1.76 24.57
N ASN A 336 -16.57 1.40 23.93
CA ASN A 336 -15.94 2.19 22.89
C ASN A 336 -15.72 1.36 21.62
N SER A 337 -16.10 1.91 20.49
CA SER A 337 -15.77 1.35 19.18
C SER A 337 -14.26 1.31 18.97
N PRO A 338 -13.68 0.24 18.36
CA PRO A 338 -12.25 0.15 18.10
C PRO A 338 -11.85 0.98 16.86
N PHE A 339 -12.62 2.00 16.52
CA PHE A 339 -12.40 2.87 15.38
C PHE A 339 -12.91 4.28 15.67
N SER A 340 -12.38 5.25 14.95
CA SER A 340 -12.87 6.62 14.88
C SER A 340 -13.45 6.92 13.50
N LEU A 341 -14.36 7.89 13.45
CA LEU A 341 -14.89 8.47 12.21
C LEU A 341 -14.48 9.93 12.15
N GLU A 342 -14.06 10.37 10.99
CA GLU A 342 -13.69 11.73 10.68
C GLU A 342 -14.48 12.20 9.45
N SER A 343 -14.94 13.45 9.47
CA SER A 343 -15.58 14.07 8.32
C SER A 343 -14.74 15.26 7.88
N LEU A 344 -14.15 15.14 6.70
CA LEU A 344 -13.25 16.14 6.14
C LEU A 344 -14.02 17.43 5.77
N THR A 345 -13.42 18.57 6.07
CA THR A 345 -13.89 19.88 5.63
C THR A 345 -13.59 20.12 4.14
N ASP A 346 -14.21 21.12 3.52
CA ASP A 346 -13.92 21.46 2.12
C ASP A 346 -12.48 21.92 1.91
N SER A 347 -11.85 22.52 2.94
CA SER A 347 -10.42 22.88 2.90
C SER A 347 -9.54 21.65 2.88
N GLU A 348 -9.75 20.71 3.80
CA GLU A 348 -8.99 19.45 3.86
C GLU A 348 -9.15 18.63 2.58
N LEU A 349 -10.35 18.56 2.01
CA LEU A 349 -10.59 17.90 0.73
C LEU A 349 -9.84 18.56 -0.44
N PHE A 350 -9.75 19.90 -0.42
CA PHE A 350 -8.97 20.65 -1.42
C PHE A 350 -7.46 20.38 -1.26
N ASP A 351 -6.96 20.46 -0.04
CA ASP A 351 -5.54 20.21 0.26
C ASP A 351 -5.14 18.78 -0.12
N GLU A 352 -5.99 17.80 0.17
CA GLU A 352 -5.78 16.42 -0.28
C GLU A 352 -5.79 16.28 -1.81
N ALA A 353 -6.69 16.96 -2.51
CA ALA A 353 -6.73 16.93 -3.96
C ALA A 353 -5.46 17.53 -4.58
N VAL A 354 -4.90 18.58 -3.98
CA VAL A 354 -3.62 19.17 -4.38
C VAL A 354 -2.47 18.18 -4.11
N MET A 355 -2.38 17.65 -2.90
CA MET A 355 -1.34 16.71 -2.49
C MET A 355 -1.36 15.45 -3.35
N CYS A 356 -2.51 14.79 -3.48
CA CYS A 356 -2.63 13.56 -4.26
C CYS A 356 -2.35 13.79 -5.75
N GLY A 357 -2.84 14.90 -6.31
CA GLY A 357 -2.60 15.22 -7.72
C GLY A 357 -1.12 15.44 -8.03
N LEU A 358 -0.42 16.25 -7.22
CA LEU A 358 0.99 16.54 -7.45
C LEU A 358 1.92 15.34 -7.19
N ARG A 359 1.47 14.31 -6.45
CA ARG A 359 2.25 13.09 -6.28
C ARG A 359 2.33 12.25 -7.55
N THR A 360 1.42 12.46 -8.50
CA THR A 360 1.35 11.68 -9.74
C THR A 360 1.98 12.40 -10.93
N SER A 361 2.45 11.65 -11.90
CA SER A 361 2.96 12.18 -13.16
C SER A 361 1.88 12.89 -13.99
N GLN A 362 0.60 12.58 -13.75
CA GLN A 362 -0.53 13.24 -14.42
C GLN A 362 -0.77 14.65 -13.86
N GLY A 363 -0.53 14.85 -12.56
CA GLY A 363 -0.76 16.13 -11.91
C GLY A 363 -2.22 16.37 -11.53
N ILE A 364 -2.50 17.60 -11.12
CA ILE A 364 -3.84 18.09 -10.72
C ILE A 364 -4.65 18.39 -11.98
N ASP A 365 -5.82 17.79 -12.12
CA ASP A 365 -6.83 18.19 -13.12
C ASP A 365 -7.51 19.48 -12.66
N LEU A 366 -7.22 20.59 -13.34
CA LEU A 366 -7.77 21.92 -13.02
C LEU A 366 -9.26 22.02 -13.28
N ALA A 367 -9.80 21.25 -14.23
CA ALA A 367 -11.25 21.21 -14.47
C ALA A 367 -11.97 20.50 -13.32
N MET A 368 -11.39 19.43 -12.78
CA MET A 368 -11.91 18.77 -11.57
C MET A 368 -11.86 19.70 -10.36
N ILE A 369 -10.78 20.46 -10.17
CA ILE A 369 -10.68 21.45 -9.08
C ILE A 369 -11.77 22.52 -9.21
N GLU A 370 -11.98 23.07 -10.41
CA GLU A 370 -13.03 24.06 -10.64
C GLU A 370 -14.43 23.51 -10.37
N HIS A 371 -14.71 22.30 -10.88
CA HIS A 371 -15.99 21.64 -10.70
C HIS A 371 -16.30 21.32 -9.23
N ARG A 372 -15.31 20.81 -8.49
CA ARG A 372 -15.51 20.34 -7.10
C ARG A 372 -15.44 21.46 -6.07
N PHE A 373 -14.54 22.42 -6.24
CA PHE A 373 -14.23 23.45 -5.24
C PHE A 373 -14.56 24.89 -5.69
N GLY A 374 -14.97 25.06 -6.95
CA GLY A 374 -15.38 26.33 -7.51
C GLY A 374 -14.23 27.19 -8.05
N HIS A 375 -14.62 28.18 -8.88
CA HIS A 375 -13.70 29.07 -9.59
C HIS A 375 -12.77 29.87 -8.65
N GLY A 376 -13.24 30.21 -7.45
CA GLY A 376 -12.43 30.95 -6.45
C GLY A 376 -11.20 30.13 -6.00
N ARG A 377 -11.40 28.86 -5.66
CA ARG A 377 -10.32 27.96 -5.24
C ARG A 377 -9.34 27.68 -6.39
N LEU A 378 -9.84 27.50 -7.63
CA LEU A 378 -8.99 27.36 -8.80
C LEU A 378 -8.08 28.59 -8.99
N ASN A 379 -8.64 29.82 -8.89
CA ASN A 379 -7.84 31.04 -9.02
C ASN A 379 -6.77 31.17 -7.92
N SER A 380 -7.10 30.81 -6.67
CA SER A 380 -6.14 30.81 -5.57
C SER A 380 -5.01 29.83 -5.83
N LEU A 381 -5.33 28.60 -6.29
CA LEU A 381 -4.34 27.58 -6.66
C LEU A 381 -3.39 28.08 -7.76
N LEU A 382 -3.93 28.66 -8.84
CA LEU A 382 -3.13 29.18 -9.96
C LEU A 382 -2.26 30.37 -9.54
N GLN A 383 -2.76 31.22 -8.64
CA GLN A 383 -1.99 32.33 -8.07
C GLN A 383 -0.82 31.80 -7.24
N ALA A 384 -1.05 30.83 -6.35
CA ALA A 384 -0.02 30.18 -5.56
C ALA A 384 1.00 29.43 -6.43
N ALA A 385 0.55 28.79 -7.51
CA ALA A 385 1.40 28.06 -8.46
C ALA A 385 2.31 28.99 -9.30
N SER A 386 1.96 30.28 -9.47
CA SER A 386 2.64 31.20 -10.37
C SER A 386 4.15 31.32 -10.13
N PRO A 387 4.66 31.49 -8.89
CA PRO A 387 6.10 31.52 -8.64
C PRO A 387 6.81 30.22 -9.04
N HIS A 388 6.17 29.08 -8.81
CA HIS A 388 6.72 27.76 -9.14
C HIS A 388 6.72 27.51 -10.66
N LEU A 389 5.71 28.00 -11.39
CA LEU A 389 5.68 27.97 -12.86
C LEU A 389 6.81 28.82 -13.45
N VAL A 390 7.04 30.03 -12.94
CA VAL A 390 8.14 30.90 -13.36
C VAL A 390 9.50 30.25 -13.08
N ALA A 391 9.64 29.57 -11.95
CA ALA A 391 10.84 28.84 -11.56
C ALA A 391 11.00 27.48 -12.26
N SER A 392 10.08 27.11 -13.17
CA SER A 392 10.05 25.79 -13.84
C SER A 392 10.00 24.59 -12.89
N ARG A 393 9.46 24.78 -11.68
CA ARG A 393 9.21 23.72 -10.68
C ARG A 393 7.87 23.03 -10.90
N LEU A 394 6.91 23.76 -11.45
CA LEU A 394 5.63 23.25 -11.91
C LEU A 394 5.52 23.43 -13.43
N ILE A 395 4.73 22.54 -14.03
CA ILE A 395 4.45 22.52 -15.47
C ILE A 395 2.94 22.56 -15.65
N LEU A 396 2.48 23.42 -16.56
CA LEU A 396 1.09 23.51 -16.96
C LEU A 396 0.93 22.84 -18.33
N ASP A 397 0.40 21.61 -18.32
CA ASP A 397 0.19 20.85 -19.55
C ASP A 397 -1.19 21.12 -20.13
N ARG A 398 -1.24 21.28 -21.47
CA ARG A 398 -2.50 21.33 -22.22
C ARG A 398 -2.77 19.96 -22.81
N ALA A 399 -3.99 19.45 -22.67
CA ALA A 399 -4.39 18.19 -23.29
C ALA A 399 -4.19 18.24 -24.81
N SER A 400 -3.41 17.30 -25.33
CA SER A 400 -3.04 17.18 -26.75
C SER A 400 -4.16 16.61 -27.62
N SER A 401 -5.44 16.75 -27.28
CA SER A 401 -6.54 16.22 -28.09
C SER A 401 -7.20 17.29 -28.95
N VAL A 402 -7.12 17.08 -30.25
CA VAL A 402 -7.67 17.89 -31.36
C VAL A 402 -9.20 17.83 -31.45
N GLN A 403 -9.93 17.40 -30.44
CA GLN A 403 -11.38 17.39 -30.48
C GLN A 403 -12.03 17.92 -29.20
N LEU A 404 -12.57 19.14 -29.38
CA LEU A 404 -13.76 19.71 -28.71
C LEU A 404 -13.72 20.10 -27.22
N SER A 405 -13.73 21.40 -26.99
CA SER A 405 -14.53 22.17 -26.02
C SER A 405 -14.25 22.10 -24.53
N SER A 406 -13.18 21.51 -24.05
CA SER A 406 -12.60 21.85 -22.74
C SER A 406 -11.12 21.56 -22.79
N SER A 407 -10.30 22.61 -22.74
CA SER A 407 -8.86 22.46 -22.59
C SER A 407 -8.57 21.97 -21.16
N ALA A 408 -8.76 20.67 -20.91
CA ALA A 408 -8.33 20.06 -19.67
C ALA A 408 -6.85 20.36 -19.49
N THR A 409 -6.52 21.18 -18.51
CA THR A 409 -5.15 21.59 -18.21
C THR A 409 -4.77 20.93 -16.92
N HIS A 410 -3.63 20.25 -16.91
CA HIS A 410 -3.08 19.61 -15.71
C HIS A 410 -1.92 20.47 -15.19
N LEU A 411 -1.86 20.60 -13.87
CA LEU A 411 -0.74 21.21 -13.16
C LEU A 411 0.05 20.09 -12.50
N ARG A 412 1.30 19.87 -12.92
CA ARG A 412 2.14 18.80 -12.40
C ARG A 412 3.52 19.27 -11.98
N LEU A 413 4.19 18.48 -11.14
CA LEU A 413 5.59 18.71 -10.78
C LEU A 413 6.50 18.53 -12.00
N ALA A 414 7.52 19.37 -12.11
CA ALA A 414 8.67 19.07 -12.93
C ALA A 414 9.52 17.97 -12.26
N GLU A 415 10.13 17.08 -13.04
CA GLU A 415 10.96 16.00 -12.50
C GLU A 415 12.09 16.53 -11.60
N SER A 416 12.69 17.66 -11.95
CA SER A 416 13.73 18.33 -11.16
C SER A 416 13.23 18.90 -9.81
N ALA A 417 11.91 18.99 -9.60
CA ALA A 417 11.32 19.58 -8.41
C ALA A 417 10.70 18.52 -7.45
N ILE A 418 10.79 17.23 -7.79
CA ILE A 418 10.17 16.18 -6.98
C ILE A 418 10.78 16.12 -5.58
N MET A 419 12.10 16.34 -5.43
CA MET A 419 12.76 16.31 -4.13
C MET A 419 12.34 17.46 -3.18
N ILE A 420 11.70 18.50 -3.71
CA ILE A 420 11.13 19.61 -2.93
C ILE A 420 9.60 19.65 -3.08
N SER A 421 8.99 18.53 -3.41
CA SER A 421 7.54 18.43 -3.67
C SER A 421 6.72 18.84 -2.45
N ASP A 422 7.14 18.48 -1.25
CA ASP A 422 6.38 18.75 -0.02
C ASP A 422 6.32 20.27 0.25
N ASP A 423 7.40 21.00 0.02
CA ASP A 423 7.41 22.47 0.12
C ASP A 423 6.46 23.09 -0.91
N ILE A 424 6.52 22.61 -2.17
CA ILE A 424 5.64 23.08 -3.24
C ILE A 424 4.19 22.78 -2.92
N MET A 425 3.87 21.56 -2.46
CA MET A 425 2.51 21.20 -2.05
C MET A 425 2.02 22.08 -0.92
N SER A 426 2.85 22.33 0.09
CA SER A 426 2.53 23.21 1.22
C SER A 426 2.21 24.64 0.78
N ASP A 427 2.96 25.19 -0.18
CA ASP A 427 2.70 26.53 -0.73
C ASP A 427 1.39 26.63 -1.52
N LEU A 428 0.87 25.50 -2.03
CA LEU A 428 -0.37 25.43 -2.84
C LEU A 428 -1.60 25.10 -2.01
N MET A 429 -1.43 24.60 -0.80
CA MET A 429 -2.54 24.28 0.12
C MET A 429 -3.09 25.54 0.78
N SER A 430 -4.30 25.47 1.36
CA SER A 430 -5.06 26.59 1.88
C SER A 430 -4.75 26.92 3.35
#